data_a1a8d30302d63a7f01c4114b6c09abde
#
_entry.id   a1a8d30302d63a7f01c4114b6c09abde
#
_cell.length_a   1.000
_cell.length_b   1.000
_cell.length_c   1.000
_cell.angle_alpha   90.00
_cell.angle_beta   90.00
_cell.angle_gamma   90.00
#
_symmetry.space_group_name_H-M   'P 1'
#
loop_
_entity.id
_entity.type
_entity.pdbx_description
1 polymer ?
#
loop_
_entity_poly.entity_id
_entity_poly.type
_entity_poly.pdbx_seq_one_letter_code
_entity_poly.pdbx_strand_id
1 'polypeptide(L)'
;MARLIHSLKTFPFKSMLVILSVFMMIAVVLFAERSGIHYTEKNRQINYLDKNEVVTEKTAVKTLKKTCLVLRNSGDVSSNQAWEEFQQIFNDMKIGTDVVDVQTASGIPDYHNYETVVVLLSDISPLKENLVNLCEWVSDGGNVLFAMTLQKTAYTSMIEQKIGIISSGYDDSVVDSIYFDSDFMLGGGESYAITDAFESAWSVQVSEKAKVYARIKDKNGQPLIWENSYGKGKFVVDNFGLYEKAVRGFYAASYSLLTDVGVYPVINGFVFYLDDFPSPVPSGDGTYVKRDYDMSIKDFYANIWWPDMLEIASDYNIHYTGVIIENYEDETSGKIKKQTDTSRFQYFGNMLLHQGGELGYHGYNHQPLSLSNTDYGDVLPYNTWKSEDAMKNAVNELLRFGNEMFPGVTMSVYVPPSNVLSEEGRKMLAKDFPKIKTIASNYFQGDFAYVQEFEVAEDGIVEQPRITSGAIVDDYMKMAALSELNMHFVNTHFLHPDDLLDEDRGAKLGWEKLKANLNNYMEWLDESAPSLRKMTGSELSGAIQRYGAVTFTKEVTEKEIRLTLENFYDKAYFMVRINEGTPGNVSGGALTHLTGNLYLLEADEATVTIERQLEKE
;
A
#
# COMPACT_ATOMS: atom_id res chain seq x y z
N MET A 1 -48.61 40.08 35.17
CA MET A 1 -48.93 38.72 35.63
C MET A 1 -50.32 38.24 35.19
N ALA A 2 -51.41 38.98 35.38
CA ALA A 2 -52.75 38.52 35.00
C ALA A 2 -52.97 38.26 33.50
N ARG A 3 -52.31 38.98 32.58
CA ARG A 3 -52.39 38.75 31.10
C ARG A 3 -51.59 37.48 30.66
N LEU A 4 -50.52 37.10 31.36
CA LEU A 4 -49.77 35.87 31.07
C LEU A 4 -50.54 34.60 31.49
N ILE A 5 -51.27 34.69 32.61
CA ILE A 5 -52.09 33.58 33.12
C ILE A 5 -53.33 33.38 32.24
N HIS A 6 -53.87 34.42 31.62
CA HIS A 6 -55.02 34.30 30.73
C HIS A 6 -54.66 33.69 29.36
N SER A 7 -53.44 33.92 28.87
CA SER A 7 -52.94 33.30 27.62
C SER A 7 -52.66 31.80 27.77
N LEU A 8 -52.31 31.35 28.99
CA LEU A 8 -52.11 29.92 29.28
C LEU A 8 -53.43 29.13 29.36
N LYS A 9 -54.56 29.80 29.62
CA LYS A 9 -55.89 29.14 29.68
C LYS A 9 -56.53 28.90 28.31
N THR A 10 -55.99 29.47 27.24
CA THR A 10 -56.50 29.33 25.86
C THR A 10 -55.66 28.44 24.98
N PHE A 11 -54.57 27.85 25.50
CA PHE A 11 -53.76 26.92 24.73
C PHE A 11 -54.52 25.59 24.59
N PRO A 12 -54.93 25.18 23.40
CA PRO A 12 -55.74 23.98 23.24
C PRO A 12 -54.92 22.76 23.76
N PHE A 13 -55.47 22.03 24.72
CA PHE A 13 -54.84 20.86 25.31
C PHE A 13 -54.28 19.85 24.30
N LYS A 14 -54.95 19.76 23.12
CA LYS A 14 -54.49 18.96 21.98
C LYS A 14 -53.17 19.48 21.39
N SER A 15 -52.95 20.78 21.28
CA SER A 15 -51.69 21.35 20.78
C SER A 15 -50.54 21.15 21.78
N MET A 16 -50.84 21.21 23.06
CA MET A 16 -49.86 20.91 24.11
C MET A 16 -49.42 19.43 24.11
N LEU A 17 -50.35 18.51 23.90
CA LEU A 17 -50.09 17.09 23.73
C LEU A 17 -49.22 16.81 22.49
N VAL A 18 -49.49 17.45 21.35
CA VAL A 18 -48.70 17.33 20.13
C VAL A 18 -47.26 17.83 20.37
N ILE A 19 -47.09 19.01 20.97
CA ILE A 19 -45.79 19.57 21.27
C ILE A 19 -45.02 18.65 22.21
N LEU A 20 -45.68 18.14 23.27
CA LEU A 20 -45.06 17.21 24.24
C LEU A 20 -44.65 15.90 23.54
N SER A 21 -45.49 15.38 22.64
CA SER A 21 -45.17 14.15 21.86
C SER A 21 -43.99 14.38 20.92
N VAL A 22 -43.87 15.52 20.27
CA VAL A 22 -42.74 15.88 19.42
C VAL A 22 -41.46 15.99 20.27
N PHE A 23 -41.51 16.68 21.41
CA PHE A 23 -40.36 16.75 22.31
C PHE A 23 -39.94 15.37 22.85
N MET A 24 -40.90 14.51 23.20
CA MET A 24 -40.63 13.14 23.65
C MET A 24 -40.03 12.31 22.52
N MET A 25 -40.52 12.45 21.29
CA MET A 25 -39.95 11.76 20.13
C MET A 25 -38.52 12.22 19.85
N ILE A 26 -38.25 13.52 19.87
CA ILE A 26 -36.88 14.07 19.72
C ILE A 26 -35.98 13.57 20.85
N ALA A 27 -36.46 13.57 22.10
CA ALA A 27 -35.68 13.07 23.23
C ALA A 27 -35.37 11.56 23.10
N VAL A 28 -36.31 10.76 22.59
CA VAL A 28 -36.13 9.34 22.33
C VAL A 28 -35.12 9.12 21.19
N VAL A 29 -35.23 9.89 20.11
CA VAL A 29 -34.26 9.83 18.98
C VAL A 29 -32.87 10.22 19.45
N LEU A 30 -32.72 11.35 20.15
CA LEU A 30 -31.43 11.78 20.70
C LEU A 30 -30.86 10.79 21.73
N PHE A 31 -31.72 10.17 22.55
CA PHE A 31 -31.30 9.13 23.48
C PHE A 31 -30.87 7.85 22.72
N ALA A 32 -31.61 7.48 21.70
CA ALA A 32 -31.29 6.33 20.86
C ALA A 32 -29.97 6.54 20.10
N GLU A 33 -29.77 7.69 19.47
CA GLU A 33 -28.51 8.07 18.83
C GLU A 33 -27.33 8.03 19.82
N ARG A 34 -27.51 8.64 21.00
CA ARG A 34 -26.47 8.72 22.02
C ARG A 34 -26.17 7.38 22.69
N SER A 35 -27.12 6.48 22.80
CA SER A 35 -26.98 5.16 23.43
C SER A 35 -26.57 4.05 22.45
N GLY A 36 -26.51 4.34 21.14
CA GLY A 36 -26.16 3.35 20.13
C GLY A 36 -27.14 2.17 19.99
N ILE A 37 -28.34 2.27 20.63
CA ILE A 37 -29.29 1.15 20.73
C ILE A 37 -29.91 0.77 19.38
N HIS A 38 -29.75 1.58 18.31
CA HIS A 38 -30.50 1.37 17.09
C HIS A 38 -29.72 1.14 15.80
N TYR A 39 -28.39 1.13 15.84
CA TYR A 39 -27.59 0.91 14.64
C TYR A 39 -26.60 -0.21 14.85
N THR A 40 -27.09 -1.43 14.82
CA THR A 40 -26.29 -2.56 14.33
C THR A 40 -26.50 -2.57 12.81
N GLU A 41 -25.81 -1.72 12.08
CA GLU A 41 -25.67 -1.96 10.67
C GLU A 41 -24.98 -3.30 10.49
N LYS A 42 -25.49 -4.09 9.56
CA LYS A 42 -24.81 -5.31 9.19
C LYS A 42 -23.44 -4.90 8.66
N ASN A 43 -22.38 -5.50 9.19
CA ASN A 43 -21.07 -5.39 8.59
C ASN A 43 -21.19 -5.54 7.08
N ARG A 44 -20.42 -4.76 6.33
CA ARG A 44 -20.15 -5.07 4.93
C ARG A 44 -19.77 -6.54 4.84
N GLN A 45 -20.25 -7.22 3.83
CA GLN A 45 -19.97 -8.63 3.66
C GLN A 45 -18.48 -8.78 3.39
N ILE A 46 -17.75 -9.35 4.34
CA ILE A 46 -16.30 -9.57 4.23
C ILE A 46 -16.11 -10.79 3.33
N ASN A 47 -15.51 -10.59 2.17
CA ASN A 47 -15.26 -11.63 1.19
C ASN A 47 -13.87 -12.26 1.36
N TYR A 48 -13.57 -12.79 2.55
CA TYR A 48 -12.42 -13.68 2.72
C TYR A 48 -12.62 -14.95 1.92
N LEU A 49 -11.53 -15.48 1.37
CA LEU A 49 -11.52 -16.84 0.84
C LEU A 49 -11.59 -17.85 1.98
N ASP A 50 -12.23 -18.99 1.75
CA ASP A 50 -12.23 -20.08 2.72
C ASP A 50 -10.81 -20.62 2.91
N LYS A 51 -10.50 -21.08 4.12
CA LYS A 51 -9.12 -21.53 4.49
C LYS A 51 -8.56 -22.60 3.52
N ASN A 52 -9.43 -23.40 2.93
CA ASN A 52 -9.03 -24.45 1.97
C ASN A 52 -8.79 -23.91 0.55
N GLU A 53 -9.20 -22.68 0.27
CA GLU A 53 -9.07 -22.01 -1.01
C GLU A 53 -7.86 -21.05 -1.02
N VAL A 54 -7.33 -20.72 0.15
CA VAL A 54 -6.20 -19.80 0.27
C VAL A 54 -4.95 -20.45 -0.30
N VAL A 55 -4.39 -19.86 -1.34
CA VAL A 55 -3.10 -20.20 -1.93
C VAL A 55 -2.11 -19.13 -1.52
N THR A 56 -1.00 -19.53 -0.90
CA THR A 56 0.06 -18.58 -0.55
C THR A 56 0.84 -18.18 -1.80
N GLU A 57 1.34 -16.97 -1.83
CA GLU A 57 2.15 -16.46 -2.94
C GLU A 57 3.35 -17.38 -3.25
N LYS A 58 4.10 -17.80 -2.24
CA LYS A 58 5.21 -18.76 -2.39
C LYS A 58 4.80 -20.05 -3.13
N THR A 59 3.57 -20.50 -2.94
CA THR A 59 3.04 -21.70 -3.62
C THR A 59 2.70 -21.38 -5.07
N ALA A 60 2.06 -20.24 -5.33
CA ALA A 60 1.69 -19.79 -6.67
C ALA A 60 2.92 -19.60 -7.57
N VAL A 61 3.94 -18.92 -7.07
CA VAL A 61 5.18 -18.60 -7.84
C VAL A 61 6.00 -19.84 -8.21
N LYS A 62 5.96 -20.92 -7.41
CA LYS A 62 6.76 -22.15 -7.68
C LYS A 62 6.43 -22.85 -8.99
N THR A 63 5.24 -22.64 -9.54
CA THR A 63 4.76 -23.30 -10.76
C THR A 63 4.95 -22.46 -12.03
N LEU A 64 5.46 -21.24 -11.91
CA LEU A 64 5.59 -20.32 -13.03
C LEU A 64 6.62 -20.82 -14.06
N LYS A 65 6.26 -20.68 -15.35
CA LYS A 65 7.20 -20.86 -16.45
C LYS A 65 8.28 -19.78 -16.36
N LYS A 66 9.53 -20.18 -16.50
CA LYS A 66 10.68 -19.27 -16.47
C LYS A 66 10.81 -18.55 -17.81
N THR A 67 10.45 -17.27 -17.81
CA THR A 67 10.44 -16.41 -19.00
C THR A 67 11.47 -15.29 -18.94
N CYS A 68 12.03 -15.03 -17.77
CA CYS A 68 13.06 -14.01 -17.55
C CYS A 68 14.39 -14.62 -17.10
N LEU A 69 15.47 -14.21 -17.72
CA LEU A 69 16.83 -14.51 -17.27
C LEU A 69 17.38 -13.33 -16.46
N VAL A 70 17.86 -13.57 -15.26
CA VAL A 70 18.48 -12.57 -14.39
C VAL A 70 19.98 -12.82 -14.31
N LEU A 71 20.79 -11.81 -14.64
CA LEU A 71 22.24 -11.82 -14.53
C LEU A 71 22.67 -10.97 -13.34
N ARG A 72 23.29 -11.57 -12.32
CA ARG A 72 23.75 -10.88 -11.11
C ARG A 72 25.19 -11.25 -10.75
N ASN A 73 25.80 -10.51 -9.83
CA ASN A 73 27.13 -10.78 -9.29
C ASN A 73 27.09 -10.86 -7.76
N SER A 74 27.21 -12.06 -7.19
CA SER A 74 27.20 -12.25 -5.73
C SER A 74 28.40 -11.64 -5.01
N GLY A 75 29.47 -11.31 -5.72
CA GLY A 75 30.64 -10.60 -5.18
C GLY A 75 30.47 -9.09 -5.08
N ASP A 76 29.40 -8.53 -5.59
CA ASP A 76 29.07 -7.10 -5.57
C ASP A 76 27.93 -6.83 -4.61
N VAL A 77 28.13 -5.92 -3.64
CA VAL A 77 27.16 -5.57 -2.60
C VAL A 77 25.90 -4.95 -3.22
N SER A 78 26.07 -4.02 -4.17
CA SER A 78 24.95 -3.36 -4.83
C SER A 78 24.12 -4.32 -5.69
N SER A 79 24.79 -5.27 -6.38
CA SER A 79 24.11 -6.33 -7.13
C SER A 79 23.29 -7.26 -6.21
N ASN A 80 23.78 -7.53 -4.99
CA ASN A 80 23.03 -8.30 -4.02
C ASN A 80 21.82 -7.54 -3.49
N GLN A 81 21.95 -6.26 -3.16
CA GLN A 81 20.82 -5.40 -2.74
C GLN A 81 19.77 -5.32 -3.86
N ALA A 82 20.19 -5.03 -5.09
CA ALA A 82 19.29 -5.03 -6.23
C ALA A 82 18.58 -6.39 -6.41
N TRP A 83 19.29 -7.51 -6.22
CA TRP A 83 18.69 -8.84 -6.34
C TRP A 83 17.63 -9.09 -5.26
N GLU A 84 17.84 -8.69 -4.02
CA GLU A 84 16.86 -8.82 -2.94
C GLU A 84 15.54 -8.13 -3.32
N GLU A 85 15.60 -6.90 -3.84
CA GLU A 85 14.42 -6.17 -4.29
C GLU A 85 13.79 -6.77 -5.56
N PHE A 86 14.60 -7.12 -6.57
CA PHE A 86 14.10 -7.71 -7.81
C PHE A 86 13.50 -9.11 -7.61
N GLN A 87 13.98 -9.88 -6.65
CA GLN A 87 13.37 -11.15 -6.31
C GLN A 87 11.92 -10.95 -5.83
N GLN A 88 11.68 -9.94 -5.00
CA GLN A 88 10.33 -9.60 -4.57
C GLN A 88 9.49 -9.05 -5.73
N ILE A 89 10.02 -8.13 -6.55
CA ILE A 89 9.34 -7.59 -7.73
C ILE A 89 8.88 -8.72 -8.67
N PHE A 90 9.72 -9.70 -8.97
CA PHE A 90 9.34 -10.82 -9.84
C PHE A 90 8.28 -11.72 -9.19
N ASN A 91 8.35 -11.95 -7.87
CA ASN A 91 7.32 -12.69 -7.15
C ASN A 91 5.97 -11.97 -7.25
N ASP A 92 5.95 -10.67 -6.97
CA ASP A 92 4.76 -9.84 -6.98
C ASP A 92 4.16 -9.72 -8.39
N MET A 93 5.00 -9.53 -9.40
CA MET A 93 4.56 -9.50 -10.81
C MET A 93 4.22 -10.89 -11.39
N LYS A 94 4.43 -11.97 -10.63
CA LYS A 94 4.24 -13.38 -11.05
C LYS A 94 5.08 -13.74 -12.29
N ILE A 95 6.36 -13.38 -12.27
CA ILE A 95 7.33 -13.64 -13.33
C ILE A 95 8.26 -14.77 -12.90
N GLY A 96 8.29 -15.86 -13.67
CA GLY A 96 9.22 -16.96 -13.44
C GLY A 96 10.63 -16.60 -13.94
N THR A 97 11.65 -16.79 -13.11
CA THR A 97 13.03 -16.40 -13.39
C THR A 97 14.00 -17.57 -13.36
N ASP A 98 15.01 -17.53 -14.24
CA ASP A 98 16.29 -18.23 -14.06
C ASP A 98 17.36 -17.21 -13.67
N VAL A 99 18.16 -17.52 -12.66
CA VAL A 99 19.16 -16.61 -12.11
C VAL A 99 20.55 -17.15 -12.37
N VAL A 100 21.42 -16.33 -12.96
CA VAL A 100 22.82 -16.63 -13.21
C VAL A 100 23.69 -15.66 -12.43
N ASP A 101 24.49 -16.21 -11.54
CA ASP A 101 25.56 -15.49 -10.87
C ASP A 101 26.82 -15.54 -11.75
N VAL A 102 27.15 -14.40 -12.37
CA VAL A 102 28.27 -14.31 -13.32
C VAL A 102 29.64 -14.57 -12.69
N GLN A 103 29.75 -14.51 -11.36
CA GLN A 103 30.99 -14.80 -10.65
C GLN A 103 31.27 -16.30 -10.54
N THR A 104 30.23 -17.10 -10.40
CA THR A 104 30.34 -18.53 -10.08
C THR A 104 29.89 -19.44 -11.21
N ALA A 105 29.09 -18.93 -12.16
CA ALA A 105 28.54 -19.72 -13.25
C ALA A 105 29.61 -20.16 -14.25
N SER A 106 29.50 -21.40 -14.76
CA SER A 106 30.34 -21.91 -15.84
C SER A 106 29.98 -21.36 -17.23
N GLY A 107 28.85 -20.67 -17.37
CA GLY A 107 28.36 -20.08 -18.60
C GLY A 107 26.98 -19.47 -18.42
N ILE A 108 26.55 -18.68 -19.40
CA ILE A 108 25.21 -18.08 -19.47
C ILE A 108 24.38 -18.95 -20.42
N PRO A 109 23.10 -19.29 -20.08
CA PRO A 109 22.20 -20.00 -20.97
C PRO A 109 21.94 -19.23 -22.27
N ASP A 110 21.49 -19.92 -23.31
CA ASP A 110 21.06 -19.28 -24.56
C ASP A 110 19.90 -18.33 -24.29
N TYR A 111 20.09 -17.06 -24.64
CA TYR A 111 19.12 -15.99 -24.46
C TYR A 111 17.78 -16.25 -25.18
N HIS A 112 17.79 -17.03 -26.27
CA HIS A 112 16.58 -17.39 -27.04
C HIS A 112 15.58 -18.25 -26.25
N ASN A 113 15.98 -18.79 -25.11
CA ASN A 113 15.08 -19.53 -24.22
C ASN A 113 14.17 -18.61 -23.36
N TYR A 114 14.41 -17.29 -23.37
CA TYR A 114 13.75 -16.31 -22.52
C TYR A 114 13.08 -15.22 -23.36
N GLU A 115 12.03 -14.63 -22.78
CA GLU A 115 11.34 -13.46 -23.36
C GLU A 115 12.09 -12.17 -23.02
N THR A 116 12.70 -12.12 -21.82
CA THR A 116 13.39 -10.95 -21.31
C THR A 116 14.69 -11.32 -20.58
N VAL A 117 15.62 -10.38 -20.54
CA VAL A 117 16.83 -10.47 -19.72
C VAL A 117 16.93 -9.24 -18.83
N VAL A 118 17.15 -9.44 -17.53
CA VAL A 118 17.41 -8.37 -16.56
C VAL A 118 18.84 -8.45 -16.06
N VAL A 119 19.58 -7.36 -16.20
CA VAL A 119 20.98 -7.26 -15.84
C VAL A 119 21.14 -6.45 -14.56
N LEU A 120 21.47 -7.11 -13.46
CA LEU A 120 21.76 -6.53 -12.16
C LEU A 120 23.27 -6.42 -11.95
N LEU A 121 23.93 -5.71 -12.87
CA LEU A 121 25.39 -5.50 -12.89
C LEU A 121 25.67 -4.03 -13.20
N SER A 122 26.36 -3.31 -12.33
CA SER A 122 26.92 -1.99 -12.64
C SER A 122 28.14 -2.11 -13.56
N ASP A 123 29.08 -3.01 -13.25
CA ASP A 123 30.16 -3.40 -14.16
C ASP A 123 29.73 -4.63 -14.97
N ILE A 124 29.55 -4.45 -16.28
CA ILE A 124 29.16 -5.52 -17.21
C ILE A 124 30.36 -6.28 -17.80
N SER A 125 31.59 -5.97 -17.39
CA SER A 125 32.81 -6.62 -17.88
C SER A 125 32.82 -8.16 -17.66
N PRO A 126 32.19 -8.72 -16.59
CA PRO A 126 32.10 -10.17 -16.42
C PRO A 126 31.33 -10.91 -17.53
N LEU A 127 30.50 -10.21 -18.30
CA LEU A 127 29.77 -10.82 -19.42
C LEU A 127 30.68 -11.22 -20.58
N LYS A 128 31.83 -10.56 -20.78
CA LYS A 128 32.82 -10.86 -21.83
C LYS A 128 32.17 -10.99 -23.22
N GLU A 129 32.44 -12.10 -23.93
CA GLU A 129 31.83 -12.41 -25.23
C GLU A 129 30.29 -12.53 -25.18
N ASN A 130 29.71 -12.91 -24.05
CA ASN A 130 28.26 -13.00 -23.91
C ASN A 130 27.56 -11.62 -24.05
N LEU A 131 28.29 -10.51 -23.85
CA LEU A 131 27.75 -9.18 -24.12
C LEU A 131 27.47 -8.97 -25.62
N VAL A 132 28.32 -9.54 -26.50
CA VAL A 132 28.10 -9.50 -27.97
C VAL A 132 26.87 -10.33 -28.32
N ASN A 133 26.80 -11.57 -27.79
CA ASN A 133 25.65 -12.47 -27.99
C ASN A 133 24.33 -11.84 -27.49
N LEU A 134 24.39 -11.12 -26.35
CA LEU A 134 23.23 -10.39 -25.81
C LEU A 134 22.77 -9.29 -26.80
N CYS A 135 23.71 -8.51 -27.35
CA CYS A 135 23.37 -7.48 -28.34
C CYS A 135 22.84 -8.08 -29.64
N GLU A 136 23.38 -9.20 -30.13
CA GLU A 136 22.88 -9.92 -31.28
C GLU A 136 21.45 -10.41 -31.06
N TRP A 137 21.20 -11.03 -29.90
CA TRP A 137 19.86 -11.46 -29.51
C TRP A 137 18.85 -10.32 -29.46
N VAL A 138 19.25 -9.14 -28.90
CA VAL A 138 18.37 -7.94 -28.94
C VAL A 138 18.13 -7.48 -30.39
N SER A 139 19.15 -7.49 -31.24
CA SER A 139 18.97 -7.15 -32.65
C SER A 139 17.96 -8.07 -33.36
N ASP A 140 17.85 -9.32 -32.94
CA ASP A 140 16.91 -10.32 -33.48
C ASP A 140 15.51 -10.25 -32.88
N GLY A 141 15.28 -9.44 -31.81
CA GLY A 141 13.97 -9.20 -31.21
C GLY A 141 13.92 -9.43 -29.70
N GLY A 142 15.04 -9.70 -29.04
CA GLY A 142 15.13 -9.81 -27.60
C GLY A 142 15.03 -8.47 -26.88
N ASN A 143 14.68 -8.50 -25.58
CA ASN A 143 14.48 -7.30 -24.77
C ASN A 143 15.27 -7.37 -23.46
N VAL A 144 16.04 -6.33 -23.18
CA VAL A 144 16.95 -6.26 -22.03
C VAL A 144 16.64 -5.07 -21.17
N LEU A 145 16.56 -5.28 -19.85
CA LEU A 145 16.60 -4.23 -18.84
C LEU A 145 17.97 -4.21 -18.17
N PHE A 146 18.71 -3.12 -18.31
CA PHE A 146 19.80 -2.79 -17.40
C PHE A 146 19.21 -2.09 -16.18
N ALA A 147 19.05 -2.81 -15.11
CA ALA A 147 18.32 -2.34 -13.93
C ALA A 147 19.25 -1.78 -12.84
N MET A 148 20.50 -1.52 -13.20
CA MET A 148 21.48 -0.86 -12.34
C MET A 148 22.20 0.23 -13.10
N THR A 149 22.56 1.31 -12.41
CA THR A 149 23.43 2.35 -12.92
C THR A 149 24.72 1.73 -13.44
N LEU A 150 24.98 1.89 -14.74
CA LEU A 150 26.13 1.32 -15.40
C LEU A 150 27.41 2.12 -15.10
N GLN A 151 28.50 1.44 -14.88
CA GLN A 151 29.82 2.05 -14.74
C GLN A 151 30.49 2.25 -16.11
N LYS A 152 31.25 3.33 -16.27
CA LYS A 152 32.04 3.60 -17.46
C LYS A 152 33.24 2.64 -17.55
N THR A 153 33.15 1.64 -18.39
CA THR A 153 34.19 0.66 -18.67
C THR A 153 34.42 0.52 -20.18
N ALA A 154 35.42 -0.26 -20.59
CA ALA A 154 35.62 -0.59 -22.00
C ALA A 154 34.41 -1.36 -22.57
N TYR A 155 33.80 -2.24 -21.77
CA TYR A 155 32.63 -3.03 -22.19
C TYR A 155 31.37 -2.18 -22.32
N THR A 156 31.15 -1.27 -21.38
CA THR A 156 30.02 -0.33 -21.45
C THR A 156 30.15 0.57 -22.70
N SER A 157 31.38 1.04 -23.00
CA SER A 157 31.65 1.86 -24.17
C SER A 157 31.36 1.15 -25.49
N MET A 158 31.42 -0.21 -25.54
CA MET A 158 31.09 -0.98 -26.76
C MET A 158 29.59 -0.97 -27.06
N ILE A 159 28.74 -0.74 -26.05
CA ILE A 159 27.28 -0.80 -26.18
C ILE A 159 26.59 0.56 -26.05
N GLU A 160 27.30 1.64 -25.67
CA GLU A 160 26.69 2.97 -25.46
C GLU A 160 25.70 3.37 -26.56
N GLN A 161 26.13 3.29 -27.82
CA GLN A 161 25.24 3.66 -28.93
C GLN A 161 24.05 2.71 -29.10
N LYS A 162 24.21 1.42 -28.73
CA LYS A 162 23.13 0.42 -28.81
C LYS A 162 22.05 0.68 -27.77
N ILE A 163 22.45 1.14 -26.57
CA ILE A 163 21.54 1.53 -25.49
C ILE A 163 21.10 2.99 -25.56
N GLY A 164 21.41 3.68 -26.67
CA GLY A 164 20.96 5.04 -26.95
C GLY A 164 21.84 6.15 -26.38
N ILE A 165 22.99 5.86 -25.76
CA ILE A 165 23.90 6.88 -25.23
C ILE A 165 24.77 7.46 -26.35
N ILE A 166 24.79 8.78 -26.49
CA ILE A 166 25.63 9.52 -27.47
C ILE A 166 26.86 10.14 -26.82
N SER A 167 26.81 10.40 -25.52
CA SER A 167 27.91 10.95 -24.73
C SER A 167 27.79 10.52 -23.27
N SER A 168 28.91 10.20 -22.64
CA SER A 168 28.95 9.79 -21.23
C SER A 168 30.19 10.34 -20.52
N GLY A 169 30.02 10.75 -19.27
CA GLY A 169 31.10 11.14 -18.37
C GLY A 169 31.71 9.94 -17.62
N TYR A 170 32.68 10.26 -16.75
CA TYR A 170 33.22 9.33 -15.75
C TYR A 170 32.63 9.57 -14.36
N ASP A 171 31.92 10.69 -14.21
CA ASP A 171 31.34 11.13 -12.95
C ASP A 171 29.89 10.70 -12.88
N ASP A 172 29.40 10.49 -11.65
CA ASP A 172 28.00 10.26 -11.36
C ASP A 172 27.33 11.59 -10.97
N SER A 173 26.04 11.68 -11.21
CA SER A 173 25.19 12.81 -10.86
C SER A 173 24.37 12.50 -9.60
N VAL A 174 24.16 13.53 -8.78
CA VAL A 174 23.27 13.43 -7.61
C VAL A 174 21.82 13.36 -8.08
N VAL A 175 21.10 12.37 -7.60
CA VAL A 175 19.66 12.24 -7.77
C VAL A 175 18.98 12.76 -6.50
N ASP A 176 18.60 14.04 -6.51
CA ASP A 176 17.89 14.72 -5.42
C ASP A 176 16.38 14.70 -5.61
N SER A 177 15.92 14.44 -6.83
CA SER A 177 14.52 14.30 -7.18
C SER A 177 14.37 13.62 -8.54
N ILE A 178 13.26 12.90 -8.74
CA ILE A 178 12.93 12.21 -9.98
C ILE A 178 11.66 12.82 -10.57
N TYR A 179 11.76 13.36 -11.77
CA TYR A 179 10.62 13.71 -12.61
C TYR A 179 10.24 12.51 -13.47
N PHE A 180 9.01 12.05 -13.38
CA PHE A 180 8.44 11.03 -14.25
C PHE A 180 7.61 11.67 -15.35
N ASP A 181 7.75 11.17 -16.58
CA ASP A 181 6.92 11.59 -17.71
C ASP A 181 5.45 11.22 -17.45
N SER A 182 4.51 12.11 -17.85
CA SER A 182 3.07 11.95 -17.58
C SER A 182 2.49 10.65 -18.15
N ASP A 183 3.05 10.14 -19.24
CA ASP A 183 2.55 8.94 -19.91
C ASP A 183 3.24 7.66 -19.45
N PHE A 184 4.20 7.76 -18.51
CA PHE A 184 5.00 6.62 -18.09
C PHE A 184 4.29 5.75 -17.06
N MET A 185 3.82 6.35 -15.98
CA MET A 185 3.25 5.63 -14.85
C MET A 185 2.26 6.50 -14.08
N LEU A 186 1.50 5.91 -13.17
CA LEU A 186 0.61 6.65 -12.28
C LEU A 186 1.39 7.71 -11.49
N GLY A 187 0.79 8.88 -11.29
CA GLY A 187 1.43 10.02 -10.64
C GLY A 187 2.54 10.68 -11.47
N GLY A 188 2.66 10.34 -12.78
CA GLY A 188 3.58 11.00 -13.70
C GLY A 188 3.19 12.46 -13.99
N GLY A 189 4.13 13.23 -14.55
CA GLY A 189 3.99 14.67 -14.79
C GLY A 189 4.53 15.55 -13.67
N GLU A 190 4.98 14.95 -12.58
CA GLU A 190 5.50 15.61 -11.37
C GLU A 190 6.91 15.15 -11.00
N SER A 191 7.54 15.92 -10.10
CA SER A 191 8.82 15.59 -9.49
C SER A 191 8.64 15.15 -8.05
N TYR A 192 9.34 14.08 -7.67
CA TYR A 192 9.32 13.50 -6.33
C TYR A 192 10.71 13.61 -5.72
N ALA A 193 10.80 14.19 -4.54
CA ALA A 193 12.07 14.39 -3.85
C ALA A 193 12.64 13.07 -3.31
N ILE A 194 13.96 12.96 -3.32
CA ILE A 194 14.72 11.87 -2.71
C ILE A 194 15.30 12.38 -1.39
N THR A 195 14.92 11.76 -0.28
CA THR A 195 15.27 12.23 1.08
C THR A 195 16.78 12.18 1.32
N ASP A 196 17.44 11.08 0.97
CA ASP A 196 18.88 10.88 1.16
C ASP A 196 19.60 10.87 -0.19
N ALA A 197 19.61 12.02 -0.85
CA ALA A 197 20.19 12.17 -2.18
C ALA A 197 21.69 11.89 -2.22
N PHE A 198 22.15 11.13 -3.20
CA PHE A 198 23.56 10.81 -3.41
C PHE A 198 23.89 10.66 -4.90
N GLU A 199 25.18 10.58 -5.23
CA GLU A 199 25.69 10.38 -6.59
C GLU A 199 25.35 8.95 -7.04
N SER A 200 24.16 8.78 -7.64
CA SER A 200 23.59 7.48 -7.97
C SER A 200 23.26 7.29 -9.44
N ALA A 201 23.45 8.31 -10.28
CA ALA A 201 23.18 8.24 -11.71
C ALA A 201 24.43 8.53 -12.54
N TRP A 202 24.78 7.63 -13.48
CA TRP A 202 25.84 7.87 -14.43
C TRP A 202 25.51 9.05 -15.34
N SER A 203 26.46 10.01 -15.46
CA SER A 203 26.29 11.22 -16.28
C SER A 203 26.29 10.90 -17.79
N VAL A 204 25.12 10.94 -18.42
CA VAL A 204 24.93 10.56 -19.82
C VAL A 204 24.06 11.55 -20.59
N GLN A 205 24.27 11.60 -21.89
CA GLN A 205 23.34 12.18 -22.85
C GLN A 205 22.83 11.07 -23.77
N VAL A 206 21.52 10.99 -23.93
CA VAL A 206 20.89 10.00 -24.82
C VAL A 206 20.50 10.60 -26.17
N SER A 207 20.37 9.76 -27.16
CA SER A 207 19.92 10.09 -28.50
C SER A 207 18.49 10.62 -28.48
N GLU A 208 18.15 11.53 -29.41
CA GLU A 208 16.77 11.96 -29.64
C GLU A 208 15.82 10.82 -30.07
N LYS A 209 16.39 9.68 -30.50
CA LYS A 209 15.62 8.47 -30.82
C LYS A 209 15.26 7.64 -29.58
N ALA A 210 15.98 7.82 -28.50
CA ALA A 210 15.68 7.16 -27.23
C ALA A 210 14.46 7.83 -26.57
N LYS A 211 13.51 7.04 -26.12
CA LYS A 211 12.35 7.55 -25.37
C LYS A 211 12.68 7.60 -23.90
N VAL A 212 12.65 8.80 -23.30
CA VAL A 212 12.99 9.00 -21.89
C VAL A 212 11.74 9.13 -21.06
N TYR A 213 11.64 8.33 -20.00
CA TYR A 213 10.50 8.21 -19.11
C TYR A 213 10.70 8.88 -17.74
N ALA A 214 11.96 9.00 -17.29
CA ALA A 214 12.29 9.71 -16.07
C ALA A 214 13.58 10.50 -16.19
N ARG A 215 13.67 11.61 -15.42
CA ARG A 215 14.80 12.53 -15.43
C ARG A 215 15.10 13.05 -14.02
N ILE A 216 16.31 13.52 -13.79
CA ILE A 216 16.64 14.26 -12.57
C ILE A 216 15.85 15.58 -12.60
N LYS A 217 15.17 15.89 -11.50
CA LYS A 217 14.59 17.16 -11.15
C LYS A 217 13.40 17.61 -12.01
N ASP A 218 13.55 17.73 -13.32
CA ASP A 218 12.50 18.23 -14.21
C ASP A 218 12.62 17.63 -15.63
N LYS A 219 11.69 17.98 -16.49
CA LYS A 219 11.62 17.50 -17.89
C LYS A 219 12.85 17.79 -18.75
N ASN A 220 13.76 18.64 -18.31
CA ASN A 220 15.01 18.97 -19.02
C ASN A 220 16.23 18.35 -18.34
N GLY A 221 16.04 17.66 -17.22
CA GLY A 221 17.09 17.02 -16.44
C GLY A 221 17.76 15.86 -17.17
N GLN A 222 18.83 15.34 -16.54
CA GLN A 222 19.54 14.17 -17.03
C GLN A 222 18.62 12.95 -17.05
N PRO A 223 18.68 12.10 -18.09
CA PRO A 223 17.90 10.87 -18.18
C PRO A 223 18.19 9.88 -17.04
N LEU A 224 17.12 9.32 -16.45
CA LEU A 224 17.19 8.27 -15.43
C LEU A 224 16.58 6.96 -15.93
N ILE A 225 15.47 7.02 -16.65
CA ILE A 225 14.85 5.83 -17.26
C ILE A 225 14.61 6.12 -18.73
N TRP A 226 15.11 5.24 -19.60
CA TRP A 226 14.86 5.37 -21.04
C TRP A 226 14.84 4.02 -21.75
N GLU A 227 14.21 3.98 -22.90
CA GLU A 227 14.32 2.87 -23.85
C GLU A 227 14.99 3.31 -25.16
N ASN A 228 15.69 2.37 -25.78
CA ASN A 228 16.26 2.54 -27.11
C ASN A 228 16.06 1.28 -27.94
N SER A 229 15.44 1.42 -29.11
CA SER A 229 15.28 0.32 -30.07
C SER A 229 16.63 -0.04 -30.69
N TYR A 230 16.90 -1.34 -30.80
CA TYR A 230 18.11 -1.86 -31.43
C TYR A 230 17.77 -3.11 -32.25
N GLY A 231 17.85 -3.01 -33.60
CA GLY A 231 17.35 -4.06 -34.48
C GLY A 231 15.83 -4.22 -34.36
N LYS A 232 15.37 -5.42 -34.02
CA LYS A 232 13.95 -5.74 -33.78
C LYS A 232 13.54 -5.69 -32.29
N GLY A 233 14.50 -5.64 -31.39
CA GLY A 233 14.29 -5.58 -29.97
C GLY A 233 14.66 -4.23 -29.37
N LYS A 234 14.77 -4.16 -28.06
CA LYS A 234 15.08 -2.93 -27.33
C LYS A 234 15.90 -3.15 -26.06
N PHE A 235 16.55 -2.08 -25.66
CA PHE A 235 17.13 -1.92 -24.34
C PHE A 235 16.31 -0.92 -23.54
N VAL A 236 16.02 -1.25 -22.28
CA VAL A 236 15.55 -0.33 -21.24
C VAL A 236 16.67 -0.16 -20.23
N VAL A 237 16.91 1.06 -19.78
CA VAL A 237 17.98 1.38 -18.83
C VAL A 237 17.42 2.16 -17.65
N ASP A 238 17.65 1.65 -16.45
CA ASP A 238 17.41 2.34 -15.19
C ASP A 238 18.74 2.86 -14.63
N ASN A 239 18.86 4.16 -14.50
CA ASN A 239 20.09 4.88 -14.19
C ASN A 239 19.90 5.76 -12.93
N PHE A 240 19.35 5.19 -11.85
CA PHE A 240 19.13 5.95 -10.62
C PHE A 240 19.60 5.29 -9.31
N GLY A 241 20.14 4.08 -9.37
CA GLY A 241 20.93 3.44 -8.32
C GLY A 241 20.29 3.29 -6.93
N LEU A 242 18.96 3.34 -6.83
CA LEU A 242 18.21 3.15 -5.59
C LEU A 242 17.66 1.73 -5.55
N TYR A 243 18.08 0.91 -4.56
CA TYR A 243 17.64 -0.48 -4.42
C TYR A 243 17.04 -0.66 -3.03
N GLU A 244 15.77 -0.30 -2.91
CA GLU A 244 15.01 -0.35 -1.67
C GLU A 244 13.52 -0.58 -1.94
N LYS A 245 12.81 -1.05 -0.93
CA LYS A 245 11.38 -1.36 -1.01
C LYS A 245 10.54 -0.20 -1.53
N ALA A 246 10.84 1.02 -1.09
CA ALA A 246 10.09 2.23 -1.42
C ALA A 246 10.12 2.61 -2.92
N VAL A 247 10.93 1.96 -3.76
CA VAL A 247 11.05 2.25 -5.20
C VAL A 247 10.77 1.05 -6.12
N ARG A 248 10.34 -0.09 -5.59
CA ARG A 248 10.07 -1.32 -6.38
C ARG A 248 9.12 -1.08 -7.55
N GLY A 249 8.11 -0.24 -7.37
CA GLY A 249 7.13 0.09 -8.42
C GLY A 249 7.74 0.82 -9.62
N PHE A 250 8.84 1.55 -9.45
CA PHE A 250 9.54 2.19 -10.57
C PHE A 250 10.21 1.15 -11.46
N TYR A 251 10.83 0.14 -10.87
CA TYR A 251 11.41 -1.00 -11.60
C TYR A 251 10.33 -1.89 -12.23
N ALA A 252 9.18 -2.08 -11.58
CA ALA A 252 8.06 -2.78 -12.17
C ALA A 252 7.52 -2.03 -13.41
N ALA A 253 7.42 -0.70 -13.34
CA ALA A 253 7.05 0.12 -14.48
C ALA A 253 8.07 0.00 -15.64
N SER A 254 9.38 0.06 -15.35
CA SER A 254 10.45 -0.14 -16.35
C SER A 254 10.40 -1.54 -16.96
N TYR A 255 10.23 -2.57 -16.15
CA TYR A 255 10.11 -3.95 -16.66
C TYR A 255 8.90 -4.12 -17.59
N SER A 256 7.78 -3.45 -17.31
CA SER A 256 6.58 -3.51 -18.14
C SER A 256 6.74 -2.93 -19.54
N LEU A 257 7.84 -2.18 -19.81
CA LEU A 257 8.19 -1.65 -21.13
C LEU A 257 8.82 -2.70 -22.06
N LEU A 258 9.33 -3.82 -21.50
CA LEU A 258 10.19 -4.73 -22.26
C LEU A 258 9.47 -5.45 -23.40
N THR A 259 8.27 -5.94 -23.17
CA THR A 259 7.51 -6.73 -24.15
C THR A 259 6.42 -5.90 -24.83
N ASP A 260 5.90 -6.35 -25.96
CA ASP A 260 4.79 -5.68 -26.69
C ASP A 260 3.61 -5.38 -25.76
N VAL A 261 3.36 -6.28 -24.80
CA VAL A 261 2.32 -6.14 -23.78
C VAL A 261 2.87 -6.59 -22.43
N GLY A 262 3.10 -5.64 -21.54
CA GLY A 262 3.42 -5.89 -20.13
C GLY A 262 2.14 -6.19 -19.34
N VAL A 263 2.12 -7.27 -18.55
CA VAL A 263 0.97 -7.62 -17.68
C VAL A 263 1.49 -8.13 -16.35
N TYR A 264 0.89 -7.67 -15.26
CA TYR A 264 1.12 -8.21 -13.92
C TYR A 264 -0.09 -7.99 -13.02
N PRO A 265 -0.35 -8.90 -12.04
CA PRO A 265 -1.49 -8.77 -11.14
C PRO A 265 -1.28 -7.63 -10.14
N VAL A 266 -2.38 -7.04 -9.68
CA VAL A 266 -2.39 -5.98 -8.66
C VAL A 266 -3.55 -6.18 -7.69
N ILE A 267 -3.47 -5.56 -6.51
CA ILE A 267 -4.49 -5.68 -5.44
C ILE A 267 -5.68 -4.78 -5.73
N ASN A 268 -5.44 -3.55 -6.16
CA ASN A 268 -6.40 -2.47 -6.35
C ASN A 268 -7.18 -2.15 -5.07
N GLY A 269 -6.59 -1.37 -4.16
CA GLY A 269 -7.29 -1.00 -2.92
C GLY A 269 -6.65 0.13 -2.14
N PHE A 270 -7.48 0.88 -1.42
CA PHE A 270 -7.07 1.91 -0.47
C PHE A 270 -7.75 1.68 0.88
N VAL A 271 -6.99 1.72 1.96
CA VAL A 271 -7.50 1.63 3.34
C VAL A 271 -6.98 2.78 4.18
N PHE A 272 -7.85 3.32 5.02
CA PHE A 272 -7.50 4.32 6.01
C PHE A 272 -7.79 3.79 7.43
N TYR A 273 -6.74 3.61 8.24
CA TYR A 273 -6.82 3.18 9.62
C TYR A 273 -6.92 4.37 10.57
N LEU A 274 -7.77 4.26 11.58
CA LEU A 274 -7.77 5.14 12.73
C LEU A 274 -7.29 4.33 13.94
N ASP A 275 -6.02 4.55 14.30
CA ASP A 275 -5.41 3.91 15.47
C ASP A 275 -5.95 4.57 16.75
N ASP A 276 -5.81 3.92 17.90
CA ASP A 276 -6.29 4.42 19.20
C ASP A 276 -7.78 4.82 19.22
N PHE A 277 -8.57 4.21 18.39
CA PHE A 277 -10.00 4.55 18.27
C PHE A 277 -10.84 3.96 19.43
N PRO A 278 -11.85 4.62 19.95
CA PRO A 278 -12.19 6.02 19.70
C PRO A 278 -11.46 6.99 20.64
N SER A 279 -11.13 8.12 20.10
CA SER A 279 -10.65 9.27 20.87
C SER A 279 -11.70 9.75 21.91
N PRO A 280 -11.31 10.47 22.98
CA PRO A 280 -9.97 10.99 23.26
C PRO A 280 -9.03 9.93 23.85
N VAL A 281 -7.75 10.07 23.52
CA VAL A 281 -6.69 9.31 24.15
C VAL A 281 -6.34 9.88 25.52
N PRO A 282 -5.78 9.05 26.46
CA PRO A 282 -5.48 9.50 27.82
C PRO A 282 -4.34 10.50 27.93
N SER A 283 -3.39 10.49 27.01
CA SER A 283 -2.17 11.29 27.04
C SER A 283 -2.28 12.60 26.27
N GLY A 284 -1.42 13.57 26.64
CA GLY A 284 -1.34 14.90 26.05
C GLY A 284 -1.97 15.99 26.89
N ASP A 285 -1.40 17.21 26.83
CA ASP A 285 -1.83 18.37 27.61
C ASP A 285 -2.87 19.24 26.89
N GLY A 286 -3.10 18.98 25.61
CA GLY A 286 -4.04 19.75 24.79
C GLY A 286 -3.64 21.20 24.54
N THR A 287 -2.37 21.54 24.70
CA THR A 287 -1.86 22.92 24.58
C THR A 287 -2.32 23.60 23.28
N TYR A 288 -2.20 22.92 22.16
CA TYR A 288 -2.54 23.47 20.85
C TYR A 288 -4.05 23.51 20.61
N VAL A 289 -4.79 22.51 21.13
CA VAL A 289 -6.27 22.53 21.12
C VAL A 289 -6.78 23.70 21.94
N LYS A 290 -6.21 23.93 23.13
CA LYS A 290 -6.58 25.07 23.99
C LYS A 290 -6.21 26.39 23.34
N ARG A 291 -5.04 26.49 22.67
CA ARG A 291 -4.60 27.70 21.98
C ARG A 291 -5.58 28.10 20.87
N ASP A 292 -5.99 27.13 20.04
CA ASP A 292 -6.69 27.41 18.78
C ASP A 292 -8.21 27.42 18.94
N TYR A 293 -8.76 26.63 19.88
CA TYR A 293 -10.22 26.44 20.02
C TYR A 293 -10.78 26.81 21.39
N ASP A 294 -9.93 27.05 22.38
CA ASP A 294 -10.34 27.28 23.79
C ASP A 294 -11.26 26.17 24.36
N MET A 295 -11.05 24.93 23.93
CA MET A 295 -11.83 23.75 24.29
C MET A 295 -11.00 22.76 25.12
N SER A 296 -11.72 21.83 25.81
CA SER A 296 -11.11 20.62 26.32
C SER A 296 -10.78 19.67 25.17
N ILE A 297 -9.82 18.75 25.35
CA ILE A 297 -9.50 17.71 24.35
C ILE A 297 -10.78 16.93 24.00
N LYS A 298 -11.54 16.50 25.01
CA LYS A 298 -12.77 15.74 24.82
C LYS A 298 -13.82 16.48 23.95
N ASP A 299 -14.01 17.77 24.23
CA ASP A 299 -14.99 18.57 23.48
C ASP A 299 -14.50 18.84 22.05
N PHE A 300 -13.20 19.03 21.88
CA PHE A 300 -12.59 19.20 20.57
C PHE A 300 -12.76 17.95 19.69
N TYR A 301 -12.45 16.76 20.21
CA TYR A 301 -12.65 15.53 19.45
C TYR A 301 -14.09 15.28 19.07
N ALA A 302 -15.04 15.55 19.95
CA ALA A 302 -16.46 15.32 19.69
C ALA A 302 -17.07 16.34 18.71
N ASN A 303 -16.63 17.60 18.76
CA ASN A 303 -17.30 18.69 18.08
C ASN A 303 -16.53 19.24 16.86
N ILE A 304 -15.24 18.96 16.72
CA ILE A 304 -14.38 19.46 15.64
C ILE A 304 -13.75 18.27 14.90
N TRP A 305 -12.84 17.54 15.56
CA TRP A 305 -12.03 16.52 14.90
C TRP A 305 -12.85 15.41 14.26
N TRP A 306 -13.81 14.83 15.00
CA TRP A 306 -14.62 13.74 14.47
C TRP A 306 -15.56 14.18 13.33
N PRO A 307 -16.29 15.31 13.43
CA PRO A 307 -17.02 15.86 12.29
C PRO A 307 -16.15 16.09 11.06
N ASP A 308 -14.94 16.64 11.23
CA ASP A 308 -13.99 16.84 10.13
C ASP A 308 -13.52 15.52 9.50
N MET A 309 -13.27 14.50 10.31
CA MET A 309 -12.93 13.16 9.80
C MET A 309 -14.08 12.53 9.02
N LEU A 310 -15.33 12.75 9.44
CA LEU A 310 -16.50 12.31 8.69
C LEU A 310 -16.68 13.08 7.37
N GLU A 311 -16.36 14.38 7.35
CA GLU A 311 -16.33 15.19 6.13
C GLU A 311 -15.30 14.65 5.14
N ILE A 312 -14.05 14.41 5.58
CA ILE A 312 -12.98 13.79 4.77
C ILE A 312 -13.43 12.44 4.22
N ALA A 313 -14.05 11.61 5.07
CA ALA A 313 -14.57 10.30 4.63
C ALA A 313 -15.62 10.44 3.52
N SER A 314 -16.51 11.45 3.64
CA SER A 314 -17.53 11.73 2.63
C SER A 314 -16.93 12.26 1.32
N ASP A 315 -15.98 13.19 1.41
CA ASP A 315 -15.40 13.87 0.24
C ASP A 315 -14.57 12.92 -0.63
N TYR A 316 -13.84 11.97 0.02
CA TYR A 316 -12.96 11.00 -0.66
C TYR A 316 -13.54 9.58 -0.69
N ASN A 317 -14.81 9.39 -0.31
CA ASN A 317 -15.47 8.07 -0.23
C ASN A 317 -14.69 7.04 0.62
N ILE A 318 -14.07 7.47 1.72
CA ILE A 318 -13.27 6.64 2.60
C ILE A 318 -14.14 5.85 3.57
N HIS A 319 -13.79 4.59 3.82
CA HIS A 319 -14.38 3.72 4.83
C HIS A 319 -13.32 3.40 5.88
N TYR A 320 -13.33 4.12 7.00
CA TYR A 320 -12.31 3.95 8.03
C TYR A 320 -12.34 2.55 8.67
N THR A 321 -11.15 2.03 8.97
CA THR A 321 -10.96 0.92 9.88
C THR A 321 -10.49 1.46 11.22
N GLY A 322 -11.38 1.55 12.20
CA GLY A 322 -11.06 2.04 13.55
C GLY A 322 -10.61 0.90 14.46
N VAL A 323 -9.38 0.98 14.96
CA VAL A 323 -8.83 -0.10 15.80
C VAL A 323 -8.84 0.28 17.27
N ILE A 324 -9.56 -0.52 18.08
CA ILE A 324 -9.89 -0.21 19.47
C ILE A 324 -8.85 -0.73 20.46
N ILE A 325 -8.62 0.07 21.51
CA ILE A 325 -7.89 -0.29 22.73
C ILE A 325 -8.88 -0.29 23.86
N GLU A 326 -8.90 -1.32 24.73
CA GLU A 326 -9.83 -1.36 25.84
C GLU A 326 -9.45 -0.36 26.96
N ASN A 327 -8.17 -0.30 27.31
CA ASN A 327 -7.66 0.65 28.31
C ASN A 327 -6.18 0.99 28.03
N TYR A 328 -5.60 1.90 28.84
CA TYR A 328 -4.20 2.36 28.69
C TYR A 328 -3.40 2.08 29.97
N GLU A 329 -3.68 0.98 30.65
CA GLU A 329 -2.96 0.61 31.87
C GLU A 329 -1.72 -0.24 31.54
N ASP A 330 -0.64 -0.04 32.30
CA ASP A 330 0.64 -0.73 32.09
C ASP A 330 0.68 -2.16 32.70
N GLU A 331 -0.47 -2.78 32.90
CA GLU A 331 -0.59 -4.10 33.56
C GLU A 331 -0.33 -5.23 32.55
N THR A 332 0.80 -5.93 32.72
CA THR A 332 1.22 -7.05 31.88
C THR A 332 1.34 -8.39 32.61
N SER A 333 0.84 -8.48 33.89
CA SER A 333 0.89 -9.73 34.63
C SER A 333 -0.21 -10.74 34.27
N GLY A 334 -1.13 -10.36 33.39
CA GLY A 334 -2.31 -11.14 33.03
C GLY A 334 -3.53 -10.88 33.95
N LYS A 335 -3.43 -9.92 34.84
CA LYS A 335 -4.61 -9.44 35.59
C LYS A 335 -5.43 -8.55 34.68
N ILE A 336 -6.69 -8.86 34.56
CA ILE A 336 -7.63 -8.13 33.73
C ILE A 336 -8.35 -7.06 34.56
N LYS A 337 -8.31 -5.83 34.08
CA LYS A 337 -9.14 -4.73 34.54
C LYS A 337 -10.08 -4.31 33.43
N LYS A 338 -11.37 -4.53 33.62
CA LYS A 338 -12.39 -4.22 32.62
C LYS A 338 -12.63 -2.73 32.50
N GLN A 339 -12.81 -2.26 31.30
CA GLN A 339 -13.25 -0.89 31.01
C GLN A 339 -14.71 -0.71 31.49
N THR A 340 -14.97 0.39 32.19
CA THR A 340 -16.29 0.77 32.69
C THR A 340 -16.93 1.93 31.94
N ASP A 341 -16.13 2.81 31.34
CA ASP A 341 -16.63 3.89 30.51
C ASP A 341 -16.74 3.40 29.04
N THR A 342 -17.90 2.84 28.73
CA THR A 342 -18.19 2.22 27.45
C THR A 342 -18.95 3.13 26.49
N SER A 343 -19.51 4.22 27.00
CA SER A 343 -20.42 5.09 26.23
C SER A 343 -19.75 5.71 25.00
N ARG A 344 -18.49 6.14 25.12
CA ARG A 344 -17.75 6.72 24.00
C ARG A 344 -17.45 5.68 22.91
N PHE A 345 -17.11 4.44 23.29
CA PHE A 345 -16.88 3.37 22.33
C PHE A 345 -18.13 3.09 21.49
N GLN A 346 -19.26 2.96 22.18
CA GLN A 346 -20.55 2.75 21.51
C GLN A 346 -20.93 3.93 20.62
N TYR A 347 -20.75 5.16 21.09
CA TYR A 347 -21.10 6.36 20.34
C TYR A 347 -20.28 6.50 19.05
N PHE A 348 -18.96 6.58 19.15
CA PHE A 348 -18.11 6.78 17.99
C PHE A 348 -18.02 5.53 17.11
N GLY A 349 -18.00 4.33 17.69
CA GLY A 349 -17.97 3.08 16.95
C GLY A 349 -19.22 2.86 16.10
N ASN A 350 -20.42 3.18 16.64
CA ASN A 350 -21.65 3.12 15.83
C ASN A 350 -21.67 4.17 14.72
N MET A 351 -21.15 5.38 14.95
CA MET A 351 -21.02 6.39 13.88
C MET A 351 -20.10 5.92 12.77
N LEU A 352 -18.95 5.33 13.11
CA LEU A 352 -18.00 4.77 12.13
C LEU A 352 -18.65 3.63 11.32
N LEU A 353 -19.32 2.70 11.98
CA LEU A 353 -20.04 1.60 11.31
C LEU A 353 -21.17 2.11 10.42
N HIS A 354 -21.89 3.15 10.84
CA HIS A 354 -22.95 3.78 10.04
C HIS A 354 -22.42 4.40 8.74
N GLN A 355 -21.20 4.91 8.74
CA GLN A 355 -20.51 5.43 7.55
C GLN A 355 -19.90 4.31 6.68
N GLY A 356 -20.20 3.04 6.95
CA GLY A 356 -19.67 1.91 6.21
C GLY A 356 -18.24 1.53 6.57
N GLY A 357 -17.71 2.04 7.68
CA GLY A 357 -16.42 1.65 8.22
C GLY A 357 -16.45 0.29 8.94
N GLU A 358 -15.32 -0.14 9.45
CA GLU A 358 -15.20 -1.35 10.25
C GLU A 358 -14.42 -1.10 11.54
N LEU A 359 -14.59 -2.01 12.52
CA LEU A 359 -13.83 -2.01 13.75
C LEU A 359 -12.84 -3.16 13.78
N GLY A 360 -11.65 -2.90 14.32
CA GLY A 360 -10.59 -3.86 14.57
C GLY A 360 -10.02 -3.70 15.97
N TYR A 361 -8.87 -4.32 16.24
CA TYR A 361 -8.22 -4.38 17.54
C TYR A 361 -6.82 -3.76 17.49
N HIS A 362 -6.47 -3.00 18.57
CA HIS A 362 -5.17 -2.35 18.72
C HIS A 362 -4.52 -2.65 20.08
N GLY A 363 -4.72 -3.86 20.57
CA GLY A 363 -4.24 -4.30 21.87
C GLY A 363 -5.21 -4.05 23.01
N TYR A 364 -5.05 -4.84 24.09
CA TYR A 364 -5.87 -4.71 25.30
C TYR A 364 -5.59 -3.40 26.04
N ASN A 365 -4.32 -3.07 26.21
CA ASN A 365 -3.86 -1.94 27.00
C ASN A 365 -2.67 -1.20 26.33
N HIS A 366 -2.63 -1.21 25.02
CA HIS A 366 -1.56 -0.60 24.20
C HIS A 366 -0.14 -1.13 24.53
N GLN A 367 -0.02 -2.32 25.12
CA GLN A 367 1.27 -2.97 25.33
C GLN A 367 1.52 -4.00 24.21
N PRO A 368 2.67 -3.93 23.52
CA PRO A 368 3.02 -4.90 22.46
C PRO A 368 2.99 -6.33 22.99
N LEU A 369 2.59 -7.28 22.14
CA LEU A 369 2.57 -8.69 22.50
C LEU A 369 4.00 -9.25 22.44
N SER A 370 4.79 -9.00 23.51
CA SER A 370 6.18 -9.42 23.63
C SER A 370 6.50 -9.88 25.06
N LEU A 371 7.32 -10.93 25.16
CA LEU A 371 7.89 -11.44 26.41
C LEU A 371 9.26 -10.83 26.72
N SER A 372 9.84 -10.07 25.78
CA SER A 372 11.17 -9.50 25.89
C SER A 372 11.18 -8.04 25.46
N ASN A 373 11.93 -7.19 26.15
CA ASN A 373 12.15 -5.81 25.74
C ASN A 373 13.11 -5.68 24.53
N THR A 374 13.70 -6.77 24.07
CA THR A 374 14.53 -6.76 22.83
C THR A 374 13.72 -6.41 21.59
N ASP A 375 12.38 -6.58 21.65
CA ASP A 375 11.48 -6.27 20.53
C ASP A 375 11.17 -4.76 20.40
N TYR A 376 11.47 -3.94 21.42
CA TYR A 376 11.24 -2.48 21.41
C TYR A 376 12.31 -1.68 22.17
N GLY A 377 13.30 -2.35 22.76
CA GLY A 377 14.44 -1.74 23.47
C GLY A 377 14.03 -0.86 24.67
N ASP A 378 14.94 0.02 25.05
CA ASP A 378 14.70 1.07 26.07
C ASP A 378 14.11 2.36 25.44
N VAL A 379 13.80 2.36 24.14
CA VAL A 379 13.33 3.53 23.39
C VAL A 379 11.83 3.73 23.60
N LEU A 380 11.07 2.64 23.67
CA LEU A 380 9.62 2.68 23.86
C LEU A 380 9.25 2.35 25.31
N PRO A 381 8.31 3.08 25.93
CA PRO A 381 7.97 2.95 27.36
C PRO A 381 7.01 1.80 27.64
N TYR A 382 7.29 0.60 27.12
CA TYR A 382 6.43 -0.57 27.27
C TYR A 382 6.95 -1.57 28.29
N ASN A 383 6.01 -2.29 28.93
CA ASN A 383 6.30 -3.39 29.81
C ASN A 383 6.23 -4.73 29.05
N THR A 384 7.13 -5.66 29.40
CA THR A 384 7.06 -7.04 28.90
C THR A 384 5.96 -7.82 29.60
N TRP A 385 5.28 -8.70 28.86
CA TRP A 385 4.32 -9.63 29.47
C TRP A 385 5.02 -10.70 30.28
N LYS A 386 4.43 -11.10 31.38
CA LYS A 386 5.01 -12.12 32.28
C LYS A 386 5.02 -13.53 31.69
N SER A 387 4.10 -13.82 30.78
CA SER A 387 3.97 -15.11 30.11
C SER A 387 3.07 -15.02 28.89
N GLU A 388 3.14 -16.01 28.00
CA GLU A 388 2.23 -16.18 26.88
C GLU A 388 0.76 -16.28 27.35
N ASP A 389 0.49 -16.95 28.49
CA ASP A 389 -0.85 -17.02 29.06
C ASP A 389 -1.37 -15.63 29.49
N ALA A 390 -0.48 -14.75 29.98
CA ALA A 390 -0.85 -13.38 30.29
C ALA A 390 -1.23 -12.58 29.04
N MET A 391 -0.50 -12.73 27.94
CA MET A 391 -0.86 -12.16 26.64
C MET A 391 -2.19 -12.71 26.13
N LYS A 392 -2.39 -14.04 26.20
CA LYS A 392 -3.67 -14.68 25.80
C LYS A 392 -4.85 -14.17 26.58
N ASN A 393 -4.70 -13.98 27.90
CA ASN A 393 -5.77 -13.45 28.75
C ASN A 393 -6.14 -12.03 28.33
N ALA A 394 -5.15 -11.19 28.01
CA ALA A 394 -5.37 -9.82 27.56
C ALA A 394 -6.09 -9.78 26.18
N VAL A 395 -5.64 -10.57 25.21
CA VAL A 395 -6.30 -10.65 23.90
C VAL A 395 -7.72 -11.21 24.02
N ASN A 396 -7.95 -12.26 24.87
CA ASN A 396 -9.28 -12.77 25.13
C ASN A 396 -10.22 -11.72 25.70
N GLU A 397 -9.72 -10.88 26.64
CA GLU A 397 -10.52 -9.78 27.18
C GLU A 397 -10.85 -8.73 26.12
N LEU A 398 -9.87 -8.32 25.33
CA LEU A 398 -10.09 -7.39 24.21
C LEU A 398 -11.18 -7.90 23.24
N LEU A 399 -11.12 -9.18 22.86
CA LEU A 399 -12.12 -9.79 21.99
C LEU A 399 -13.51 -9.86 22.68
N ARG A 400 -13.54 -10.17 23.99
CA ARG A 400 -14.76 -10.15 24.79
C ARG A 400 -15.35 -8.74 24.82
N PHE A 401 -14.51 -7.73 25.09
CA PHE A 401 -14.90 -6.33 25.14
C PHE A 401 -15.49 -5.88 23.80
N GLY A 402 -14.81 -6.12 22.67
CA GLY A 402 -15.31 -5.80 21.35
C GLY A 402 -16.68 -6.45 21.05
N ASN A 403 -16.84 -7.73 21.35
CA ASN A 403 -18.12 -8.43 21.18
C ASN A 403 -19.25 -7.89 22.08
N GLU A 404 -18.93 -7.44 23.29
CA GLU A 404 -19.91 -6.85 24.21
C GLU A 404 -20.35 -5.46 23.75
N MET A 405 -19.39 -4.64 23.28
CA MET A 405 -19.68 -3.29 22.79
C MET A 405 -20.47 -3.29 21.47
N PHE A 406 -20.15 -4.23 20.58
CA PHE A 406 -20.69 -4.29 19.21
C PHE A 406 -21.20 -5.70 18.90
N PRO A 407 -22.33 -6.12 19.49
CA PRO A 407 -22.88 -7.45 19.28
C PRO A 407 -23.23 -7.71 17.80
N GLY A 408 -22.70 -8.80 17.25
CA GLY A 408 -22.97 -9.19 15.86
C GLY A 408 -22.07 -8.49 14.81
N VAL A 409 -21.16 -7.62 15.25
CA VAL A 409 -20.11 -7.04 14.39
C VAL A 409 -18.92 -8.01 14.35
N THR A 410 -18.42 -8.31 13.15
CA THR A 410 -17.21 -9.12 12.97
C THR A 410 -16.00 -8.18 12.99
N MET A 411 -15.05 -8.46 13.86
CA MET A 411 -13.76 -7.77 13.94
C MET A 411 -12.67 -8.80 13.68
N SER A 412 -11.89 -8.62 12.62
CA SER A 412 -10.89 -9.60 12.18
C SER A 412 -9.50 -9.01 11.94
N VAL A 413 -9.37 -7.71 12.08
CA VAL A 413 -8.11 -6.96 11.88
C VAL A 413 -7.48 -6.68 13.24
N TYR A 414 -6.17 -6.95 13.34
CA TYR A 414 -5.33 -6.60 14.48
C TYR A 414 -4.19 -5.69 14.03
N VAL A 415 -4.03 -4.57 14.69
CA VAL A 415 -2.90 -3.64 14.52
C VAL A 415 -2.06 -3.72 15.78
N PRO A 416 -0.78 -4.10 15.69
CA PRO A 416 0.08 -4.13 16.88
C PRO A 416 0.32 -2.71 17.42
N PRO A 417 0.25 -2.50 18.76
CA PRO A 417 0.64 -1.23 19.35
C PRO A 417 2.03 -0.80 18.92
N SER A 418 2.16 0.46 18.46
CA SER A 418 3.38 1.06 17.91
C SER A 418 4.05 0.22 16.80
N ASN A 419 3.29 -0.60 16.09
CA ASN A 419 3.79 -1.54 15.08
C ASN A 419 4.80 -2.59 15.62
N VAL A 420 4.80 -2.85 16.93
CA VAL A 420 5.68 -3.82 17.57
C VAL A 420 4.93 -5.13 17.82
N LEU A 421 5.47 -6.22 17.31
CA LEU A 421 4.91 -7.56 17.48
C LEU A 421 6.05 -8.59 17.52
N SER A 422 6.18 -9.30 18.62
CA SER A 422 7.18 -10.37 18.72
C SER A 422 6.77 -11.60 17.90
N GLU A 423 7.74 -12.46 17.62
CA GLU A 423 7.50 -13.73 16.93
C GLU A 423 6.54 -14.62 17.72
N GLU A 424 6.66 -14.64 19.06
CA GLU A 424 5.76 -15.39 19.95
C GLU A 424 4.35 -14.81 19.92
N GLY A 425 4.23 -13.49 20.01
CA GLY A 425 2.94 -12.78 19.92
C GLY A 425 2.25 -13.04 18.58
N ARG A 426 2.99 -12.97 17.48
CA ARG A 426 2.51 -13.28 16.12
C ARG A 426 2.00 -14.72 16.00
N LYS A 427 2.80 -15.70 16.47
CA LYS A 427 2.43 -17.13 16.46
C LYS A 427 1.21 -17.41 17.33
N MET A 428 1.14 -16.76 18.50
CA MET A 428 0.01 -16.87 19.41
C MET A 428 -1.29 -16.35 18.76
N LEU A 429 -1.25 -15.19 18.10
CA LEU A 429 -2.42 -14.65 17.39
C LEU A 429 -2.93 -15.63 16.34
N ALA A 430 -2.04 -16.13 15.48
CA ALA A 430 -2.41 -17.05 14.40
C ALA A 430 -2.99 -18.38 14.91
N LYS A 431 -2.41 -18.92 15.99
CA LYS A 431 -2.77 -20.24 16.53
C LYS A 431 -4.02 -20.22 17.40
N ASP A 432 -4.11 -19.25 18.30
CA ASP A 432 -5.09 -19.29 19.40
C ASP A 432 -6.29 -18.34 19.14
N PHE A 433 -6.18 -17.42 18.17
CA PHE A 433 -7.21 -16.42 17.87
C PHE A 433 -7.69 -16.46 16.41
N PRO A 434 -8.35 -17.53 15.96
CA PRO A 434 -8.71 -17.75 14.54
C PRO A 434 -9.71 -16.71 13.98
N LYS A 435 -10.28 -15.86 14.82
CA LYS A 435 -11.10 -14.72 14.40
C LYS A 435 -10.25 -13.57 13.85
N ILE A 436 -9.00 -13.43 14.32
CA ILE A 436 -8.04 -12.49 13.76
C ILE A 436 -7.51 -13.12 12.48
N LYS A 437 -7.76 -12.47 11.35
CA LYS A 437 -7.37 -12.94 10.01
C LYS A 437 -6.35 -12.03 9.35
N THR A 438 -6.24 -10.81 9.83
CA THR A 438 -5.35 -9.79 9.29
C THR A 438 -4.51 -9.19 10.40
N ILE A 439 -3.23 -9.05 10.13
CA ILE A 439 -2.34 -8.19 10.92
C ILE A 439 -1.90 -7.05 10.00
N ALA A 440 -2.17 -5.80 10.42
CA ALA A 440 -1.73 -4.61 9.70
C ALA A 440 -0.68 -3.88 10.53
N SER A 441 0.53 -3.75 9.97
CA SER A 441 1.68 -3.16 10.66
C SER A 441 2.52 -2.30 9.71
N ASN A 442 3.82 -2.23 9.89
CA ASN A 442 4.66 -1.26 9.22
C ASN A 442 5.11 -1.72 7.83
N TYR A 443 5.15 -0.77 6.89
CA TYR A 443 5.73 -0.96 5.56
C TYR A 443 7.25 -0.79 5.57
N PHE A 444 7.74 0.26 6.25
CA PHE A 444 9.14 0.61 6.29
C PHE A 444 9.93 -0.21 7.29
N GLN A 445 11.22 -0.41 7.00
CA GLN A 445 12.16 -0.95 7.96
C GLN A 445 12.28 -0.01 9.17
N GLY A 446 12.41 -0.57 10.35
CA GLY A 446 12.60 0.15 11.60
C GLY A 446 13.19 -0.78 12.65
N ASP A 447 13.89 -0.23 13.64
CA ASP A 447 14.64 -1.01 14.64
C ASP A 447 13.76 -2.02 15.40
N PHE A 448 12.49 -1.70 15.60
CA PHE A 448 11.56 -2.52 16.40
C PHE A 448 10.24 -2.81 15.68
N ALA A 449 10.06 -2.31 14.46
CA ALA A 449 8.82 -2.47 13.74
C ALA A 449 8.63 -3.89 13.20
N TYR A 450 7.43 -4.42 13.32
CA TYR A 450 7.00 -5.62 12.60
C TYR A 450 6.74 -5.23 11.14
N VAL A 451 7.73 -5.44 10.30
CA VAL A 451 7.72 -5.07 8.88
C VAL A 451 7.05 -6.16 8.06
N GLN A 452 6.22 -5.78 7.11
CA GLN A 452 5.38 -6.69 6.34
C GLN A 452 5.51 -6.46 4.83
N GLU A 453 5.21 -7.49 4.04
CA GLU A 453 4.85 -7.42 2.63
C GLU A 453 3.34 -7.66 2.47
N PHE A 454 2.76 -7.31 1.31
CA PHE A 454 1.37 -7.64 0.99
C PHE A 454 1.26 -9.11 0.62
N GLU A 455 1.07 -9.97 1.59
CA GLU A 455 1.06 -11.42 1.37
C GLU A 455 0.05 -12.16 2.26
N VAL A 456 -0.20 -13.40 1.92
CA VAL A 456 -0.84 -14.37 2.80
C VAL A 456 0.22 -15.29 3.37
N ALA A 457 0.44 -15.21 4.68
CA ALA A 457 1.40 -16.04 5.38
C ALA A 457 1.01 -17.53 5.35
N GLU A 458 1.98 -18.43 5.61
CA GLU A 458 1.76 -19.89 5.58
C GLU A 458 0.69 -20.38 6.58
N ASP A 459 0.45 -19.64 7.65
CA ASP A 459 -0.58 -19.93 8.66
C ASP A 459 -1.97 -19.38 8.28
N GLY A 460 -2.07 -18.64 7.18
CA GLY A 460 -3.30 -18.08 6.62
C GLY A 460 -3.65 -16.68 7.11
N ILE A 461 -2.81 -16.06 7.96
CA ILE A 461 -2.94 -14.64 8.29
C ILE A 461 -2.56 -13.80 7.07
N VAL A 462 -3.36 -12.78 6.79
CA VAL A 462 -3.05 -11.77 5.78
C VAL A 462 -2.17 -10.70 6.40
N GLU A 463 -0.99 -10.51 5.84
CA GLU A 463 -0.06 -9.44 6.18
C GLU A 463 -0.41 -8.20 5.35
N GLN A 464 -0.62 -7.07 6.04
CA GLN A 464 -1.11 -5.85 5.41
C GLN A 464 -0.28 -4.65 5.87
N PRO A 465 0.85 -4.35 5.19
CA PRO A 465 1.70 -3.22 5.54
C PRO A 465 0.98 -1.88 5.37
N ARG A 466 1.26 -0.93 6.26
CA ARG A 466 0.74 0.43 6.24
C ARG A 466 1.82 1.38 5.74
N ILE A 467 1.59 1.99 4.56
CA ILE A 467 2.59 2.70 3.76
C ILE A 467 2.80 4.13 4.25
N THR A 468 1.70 4.84 4.54
CA THR A 468 1.76 6.25 4.92
C THR A 468 1.07 6.50 6.25
N SER A 469 1.47 7.54 6.96
CA SER A 469 0.95 7.85 8.29
C SER A 469 0.83 9.33 8.58
N GLY A 470 -0.05 9.66 9.53
CA GLY A 470 -0.21 11.01 10.06
C GLY A 470 -0.88 11.98 9.11
N ALA A 471 -1.05 13.21 9.57
CA ALA A 471 -1.61 14.29 8.77
C ALA A 471 -0.55 14.98 7.88
N ILE A 472 0.73 14.67 8.08
CA ILE A 472 1.85 15.17 7.28
C ILE A 472 2.53 13.96 6.65
N VAL A 473 2.24 13.72 5.37
CA VAL A 473 2.95 12.70 4.58
C VAL A 473 4.21 13.33 4.02
N ASP A 474 5.37 12.89 4.47
CA ASP A 474 6.66 13.38 4.00
C ASP A 474 7.02 12.86 2.60
N ASP A 475 8.11 13.39 2.04
CA ASP A 475 8.53 13.06 0.67
C ASP A 475 8.88 11.57 0.50
N TYR A 476 9.45 10.93 1.53
CA TYR A 476 9.80 9.51 1.47
C TYR A 476 8.55 8.62 1.50
N MET A 477 7.60 8.92 2.37
CA MET A 477 6.30 8.25 2.39
C MET A 477 5.53 8.47 1.08
N LYS A 478 5.58 9.69 0.51
CA LYS A 478 4.93 10.00 -0.76
C LYS A 478 5.56 9.22 -1.92
N MET A 479 6.89 9.08 -1.93
CA MET A 479 7.62 8.27 -2.92
C MET A 479 7.25 6.79 -2.81
N ALA A 480 7.19 6.24 -1.60
CA ALA A 480 6.76 4.86 -1.38
C ALA A 480 5.29 4.64 -1.80
N ALA A 481 4.40 5.59 -1.49
CA ALA A 481 3.01 5.54 -1.96
C ALA A 481 2.92 5.53 -3.49
N LEU A 482 3.67 6.39 -4.17
CA LEU A 482 3.78 6.41 -5.64
C LEU A 482 4.28 5.08 -6.19
N SER A 483 5.32 4.53 -5.58
CA SER A 483 5.88 3.23 -5.95
C SER A 483 4.83 2.12 -5.81
N GLU A 484 4.12 2.06 -4.69
CA GLU A 484 3.11 1.02 -4.43
C GLU A 484 1.86 1.16 -5.31
N LEU A 485 1.49 2.37 -5.73
CA LEU A 485 0.46 2.56 -6.76
C LEU A 485 0.86 1.88 -8.08
N ASN A 486 2.15 1.85 -8.43
CA ASN A 486 2.65 1.24 -9.66
C ASN A 486 3.09 -0.23 -9.49
N MET A 487 3.30 -0.70 -8.26
CA MET A 487 3.62 -2.10 -7.97
C MET A 487 2.36 -2.94 -7.74
N HIS A 488 1.54 -2.55 -6.78
CA HIS A 488 0.37 -3.30 -6.34
C HIS A 488 -0.96 -2.60 -6.60
N PHE A 489 -0.93 -1.37 -7.11
CA PHE A 489 -2.10 -0.49 -7.20
C PHE A 489 -2.80 -0.40 -5.83
N VAL A 490 -2.03 -0.08 -4.81
CA VAL A 490 -2.48 -0.06 -3.42
C VAL A 490 -1.95 1.15 -2.68
N ASN A 491 -2.71 1.64 -1.72
CA ASN A 491 -2.25 2.56 -0.69
C ASN A 491 -2.93 2.23 0.64
N THR A 492 -2.18 2.34 1.73
CA THR A 492 -2.67 2.12 3.10
C THR A 492 -2.17 3.24 3.98
N HIS A 493 -3.09 3.98 4.55
CA HIS A 493 -2.80 5.14 5.39
C HIS A 493 -3.30 4.93 6.82
N PHE A 494 -2.62 5.49 7.82
CA PHE A 494 -3.12 5.51 9.19
C PHE A 494 -2.91 6.83 9.89
N LEU A 495 -3.78 7.16 10.81
CA LEU A 495 -3.76 8.39 11.60
C LEU A 495 -4.11 8.07 13.05
N HIS A 496 -3.43 8.74 13.98
CA HIS A 496 -3.80 8.69 15.39
C HIS A 496 -4.56 9.96 15.77
N PRO A 497 -5.60 9.85 16.58
CA PRO A 497 -6.29 11.03 17.09
C PRO A 497 -5.39 11.96 17.89
N ASP A 498 -4.33 11.46 18.52
CA ASP A 498 -3.39 12.23 19.33
C ASP A 498 -2.23 12.86 18.54
N ASP A 499 -2.13 12.67 17.23
CA ASP A 499 -1.13 13.35 16.37
C ASP A 499 -1.17 14.87 16.57
N LEU A 500 -2.34 15.43 16.83
CA LEU A 500 -2.53 16.86 17.10
C LEU A 500 -2.07 17.31 18.52
N LEU A 501 -1.65 16.40 19.37
CA LEU A 501 -1.09 16.65 20.69
C LEU A 501 0.44 16.49 20.72
N ASP A 502 1.00 15.78 19.74
CA ASP A 502 2.41 15.44 19.64
C ASP A 502 3.15 16.43 18.72
N GLU A 503 4.18 17.10 19.27
CA GLU A 503 4.97 18.08 18.53
C GLU A 503 5.75 17.45 17.38
N ASP A 504 6.24 16.23 17.54
CA ASP A 504 7.00 15.51 16.52
C ASP A 504 6.10 15.07 15.34
N ARG A 505 4.78 15.00 15.58
CA ARG A 505 3.76 14.72 14.56
C ARG A 505 3.08 15.98 14.01
N GLY A 506 3.62 17.15 14.35
CA GLY A 506 3.19 18.43 13.79
C GLY A 506 2.13 19.18 14.58
N ALA A 507 1.85 18.81 15.83
CA ALA A 507 0.83 19.47 16.68
C ALA A 507 0.96 21.00 16.76
N LYS A 508 2.20 21.56 16.68
CA LYS A 508 2.45 23.01 16.64
C LYS A 508 1.72 23.74 15.51
N LEU A 509 1.47 23.08 14.40
CA LEU A 509 0.76 23.63 13.24
C LEU A 509 -0.71 23.91 13.56
N GLY A 510 -1.30 23.13 14.46
CA GLY A 510 -2.73 23.15 14.77
C GLY A 510 -3.55 22.34 13.78
N TRP A 511 -4.78 21.95 14.19
CA TRP A 511 -5.62 21.01 13.43
C TRP A 511 -5.98 21.51 12.02
N GLU A 512 -6.30 22.78 11.86
CA GLU A 512 -6.68 23.34 10.54
C GLU A 512 -5.60 23.08 9.47
N LYS A 513 -4.30 23.24 9.84
CA LYS A 513 -3.20 22.96 8.91
C LYS A 513 -2.95 21.48 8.72
N LEU A 514 -3.08 20.68 9.78
CA LEU A 514 -2.96 19.23 9.69
C LEU A 514 -4.06 18.66 8.78
N LYS A 515 -5.31 19.11 8.97
CA LYS A 515 -6.44 18.75 8.10
C LYS A 515 -6.19 19.14 6.63
N ALA A 516 -5.65 20.35 6.40
CA ALA A 516 -5.33 20.80 5.04
C ALA A 516 -4.24 19.94 4.40
N ASN A 517 -3.18 19.56 5.13
CA ASN A 517 -2.14 18.66 4.62
C ASN A 517 -2.69 17.28 4.30
N LEU A 518 -3.55 16.73 5.16
CA LEU A 518 -4.19 15.45 4.92
C LEU A 518 -5.07 15.50 3.66
N ASN A 519 -5.87 16.55 3.50
CA ASN A 519 -6.69 16.75 2.30
C ASN A 519 -5.83 16.85 1.03
N ASN A 520 -4.71 17.59 1.06
CA ASN A 520 -3.79 17.67 -0.09
C ASN A 520 -3.22 16.29 -0.47
N TYR A 521 -2.95 15.44 0.52
CA TYR A 521 -2.50 14.08 0.25
C TYR A 521 -3.60 13.20 -0.36
N MET A 522 -4.84 13.30 0.16
CA MET A 522 -5.98 12.55 -0.39
C MET A 522 -6.31 13.01 -1.81
N GLU A 523 -6.26 14.32 -2.09
CA GLU A 523 -6.43 14.88 -3.43
C GLU A 523 -5.37 14.34 -4.41
N TRP A 524 -4.09 14.40 -4.03
CA TRP A 524 -3.01 13.81 -4.82
C TRP A 524 -3.23 12.33 -5.11
N LEU A 525 -3.69 11.56 -4.13
CA LEU A 525 -3.95 10.13 -4.29
C LEU A 525 -5.11 9.87 -5.26
N ASP A 526 -6.19 10.62 -5.14
CA ASP A 526 -7.36 10.49 -6.02
C ASP A 526 -7.05 10.96 -7.45
N GLU A 527 -6.23 12.00 -7.63
CA GLU A 527 -5.76 12.44 -8.94
C GLU A 527 -4.81 11.42 -9.58
N SER A 528 -3.89 10.85 -8.80
CA SER A 528 -2.92 9.86 -9.29
C SER A 528 -3.54 8.51 -9.62
N ALA A 529 -4.57 8.10 -8.88
CA ALA A 529 -5.19 6.77 -9.00
C ALA A 529 -6.72 6.81 -8.80
N PRO A 530 -7.50 7.46 -9.69
CA PRO A 530 -8.94 7.66 -9.53
C PRO A 530 -9.75 6.34 -9.52
N SER A 531 -9.19 5.26 -10.04
CA SER A 531 -9.81 3.93 -10.08
C SER A 531 -9.49 3.06 -8.85
N LEU A 532 -8.81 3.61 -7.85
CA LEU A 532 -8.42 2.90 -6.63
C LEU A 532 -9.64 2.65 -5.75
N ARG A 533 -9.94 1.38 -5.45
CA ARG A 533 -11.12 1.01 -4.65
C ARG A 533 -10.95 1.41 -3.21
N LYS A 534 -11.89 2.17 -2.66
CA LYS A 534 -11.91 2.55 -1.25
C LYS A 534 -12.49 1.38 -0.43
N MET A 535 -11.71 0.85 0.50
CA MET A 535 -11.96 -0.40 1.21
C MET A 535 -11.73 -0.25 2.72
N THR A 536 -12.30 -1.17 3.49
CA THR A 536 -11.88 -1.42 4.86
C THR A 536 -10.70 -2.41 4.90
N GLY A 537 -10.04 -2.56 6.07
CA GLY A 537 -8.88 -3.45 6.21
C GLY A 537 -9.22 -4.91 5.89
N SER A 538 -10.39 -5.41 6.30
CA SER A 538 -10.82 -6.77 5.98
C SER A 538 -11.16 -6.95 4.50
N GLU A 539 -11.72 -5.95 3.83
CA GLU A 539 -11.97 -5.99 2.39
C GLU A 539 -10.65 -6.03 1.59
N LEU A 540 -9.66 -5.21 1.98
CA LEU A 540 -8.33 -5.25 1.37
C LEU A 540 -7.66 -6.60 1.59
N SER A 541 -7.84 -7.22 2.76
CA SER A 541 -7.31 -8.56 3.02
C SER A 541 -7.90 -9.62 2.07
N GLY A 542 -9.19 -9.55 1.78
CA GLY A 542 -9.82 -10.41 0.77
C GLY A 542 -9.25 -10.16 -0.64
N ALA A 543 -8.88 -8.91 -0.96
CA ALA A 543 -8.21 -8.57 -2.22
C ALA A 543 -6.77 -9.12 -2.27
N ILE A 544 -6.01 -9.01 -1.16
CA ILE A 544 -4.65 -9.58 -1.05
C ILE A 544 -4.68 -11.11 -1.22
N GLN A 545 -5.68 -11.80 -0.65
CA GLN A 545 -5.82 -13.25 -0.84
C GLN A 545 -6.00 -13.63 -2.32
N ARG A 546 -6.80 -12.87 -3.07
CA ARG A 546 -7.03 -13.09 -4.51
C ARG A 546 -5.80 -12.78 -5.34
N TYR A 547 -5.15 -11.67 -5.05
CA TYR A 547 -3.90 -11.25 -5.67
C TYR A 547 -2.77 -12.26 -5.43
N GLY A 548 -2.58 -12.72 -4.19
CA GLY A 548 -1.53 -13.70 -3.84
C GLY A 548 -1.73 -15.05 -4.53
N ALA A 549 -3.00 -15.47 -4.71
CA ALA A 549 -3.34 -16.76 -5.29
C ALA A 549 -3.23 -16.79 -6.83
N VAL A 550 -3.66 -15.72 -7.51
CA VAL A 550 -3.80 -15.72 -8.97
C VAL A 550 -2.46 -15.83 -9.68
N THR A 551 -2.39 -16.71 -10.66
CA THR A 551 -1.34 -16.76 -11.68
C THR A 551 -1.96 -16.72 -13.06
N PHE A 552 -1.18 -16.46 -14.08
CA PHE A 552 -1.69 -16.32 -15.43
C PHE A 552 -0.69 -16.74 -16.51
N THR A 553 -1.23 -17.11 -17.66
CA THR A 553 -0.49 -17.20 -18.91
C THR A 553 -0.99 -16.12 -19.87
N LYS A 554 -0.08 -15.56 -20.65
CA LYS A 554 -0.34 -14.49 -21.62
C LYS A 554 0.01 -14.98 -23.02
N GLU A 555 -0.95 -14.83 -23.95
CA GLU A 555 -0.73 -15.02 -25.38
C GLU A 555 -1.02 -13.71 -26.09
N VAL A 556 -0.04 -13.23 -26.87
CA VAL A 556 -0.15 -11.98 -27.64
C VAL A 556 -0.04 -12.29 -29.12
N THR A 557 -1.02 -11.84 -29.89
CA THR A 557 -1.05 -11.93 -31.35
C THR A 557 -1.22 -10.51 -31.95
N GLU A 558 -1.16 -10.40 -33.26
CA GLU A 558 -1.44 -9.12 -33.95
C GLU A 558 -2.87 -8.61 -33.69
N LYS A 559 -3.82 -9.48 -33.30
CA LYS A 559 -5.25 -9.17 -33.22
C LYS A 559 -5.82 -9.20 -31.80
N GLU A 560 -5.17 -9.93 -30.90
CA GLU A 560 -5.69 -10.11 -29.55
C GLU A 560 -4.59 -10.36 -28.52
N ILE A 561 -4.88 -9.98 -27.30
CA ILE A 561 -4.16 -10.32 -26.07
C ILE A 561 -5.09 -11.22 -25.28
N ARG A 562 -4.65 -12.45 -25.00
CA ARG A 562 -5.41 -13.42 -24.21
C ARG A 562 -4.69 -13.71 -22.91
N LEU A 563 -5.43 -13.60 -21.80
CA LEU A 563 -5.00 -14.01 -20.48
C LEU A 563 -5.81 -15.21 -20.03
N THR A 564 -5.13 -16.28 -19.58
CA THR A 564 -5.75 -17.43 -18.94
C THR A 564 -5.29 -17.48 -17.50
N LEU A 565 -6.24 -17.37 -16.57
CA LEU A 565 -5.99 -17.23 -15.14
C LEU A 565 -6.12 -18.58 -14.45
N GLU A 566 -5.17 -18.89 -13.58
CA GLU A 566 -5.22 -20.02 -12.66
C GLU A 566 -5.45 -19.51 -11.24
N ASN A 567 -6.05 -20.32 -10.37
CA ASN A 567 -6.49 -19.93 -9.02
C ASN A 567 -7.34 -18.65 -9.01
N PHE A 568 -8.13 -18.45 -10.05
CA PHE A 568 -9.11 -17.39 -10.14
C PHE A 568 -10.38 -17.76 -9.35
N TYR A 569 -10.89 -16.83 -8.53
CA TYR A 569 -12.08 -17.08 -7.70
C TYR A 569 -13.31 -16.35 -8.22
N ASP A 570 -13.32 -15.05 -8.17
CA ASP A 570 -14.45 -14.21 -8.58
C ASP A 570 -14.02 -12.96 -9.34
N LYS A 571 -12.92 -12.31 -8.91
CA LYS A 571 -12.30 -11.14 -9.53
C LYS A 571 -10.79 -11.15 -9.38
N ALA A 572 -10.10 -10.60 -10.39
CA ALA A 572 -8.67 -10.33 -10.33
C ALA A 572 -8.37 -9.02 -11.06
N TYR A 573 -7.34 -8.32 -10.62
CA TYR A 573 -6.92 -7.05 -11.20
C TYR A 573 -5.52 -7.16 -11.76
N PHE A 574 -5.28 -6.50 -12.90
CA PHE A 574 -3.97 -6.50 -13.55
C PHE A 574 -3.64 -5.10 -14.07
N MET A 575 -2.39 -4.70 -13.90
CA MET A 575 -1.82 -3.66 -14.73
C MET A 575 -1.51 -4.23 -16.10
N VAL A 576 -1.96 -3.55 -17.16
CA VAL A 576 -1.72 -3.92 -18.55
C VAL A 576 -1.12 -2.73 -19.28
N ARG A 577 0.13 -2.87 -19.73
CA ARG A 577 0.78 -1.89 -20.58
C ARG A 577 0.83 -2.40 -22.01
N ILE A 578 0.20 -1.69 -22.94
CA ILE A 578 0.18 -2.04 -24.36
C ILE A 578 1.22 -1.18 -25.08
N ASN A 579 2.46 -1.70 -25.21
CA ASN A 579 3.58 -0.98 -25.81
C ASN A 579 3.45 -0.92 -27.33
N GLU A 580 2.77 -1.88 -27.95
CA GLU A 580 2.53 -1.89 -29.39
C GLU A 580 1.04 -2.07 -29.69
N GLY A 581 0.46 -1.16 -30.46
CA GLY A 581 -0.95 -1.11 -30.82
C GLY A 581 -1.84 -0.45 -29.76
N THR A 582 -3.14 -0.57 -29.97
CA THR A 582 -4.18 -0.02 -29.07
C THR A 582 -5.22 -1.08 -28.74
N PRO A 583 -5.84 -1.04 -27.54
CA PRO A 583 -6.89 -2.00 -27.19
C PRO A 583 -8.21 -1.69 -27.91
N GLY A 584 -8.94 -2.74 -28.28
CA GLY A 584 -10.32 -2.71 -28.74
C GLY A 584 -11.29 -3.26 -27.71
N ASN A 585 -12.25 -4.09 -28.14
CA ASN A 585 -13.22 -4.70 -27.25
C ASN A 585 -12.56 -5.69 -26.28
N VAL A 586 -13.16 -5.81 -25.07
CA VAL A 586 -12.73 -6.73 -24.04
C VAL A 586 -13.84 -7.74 -23.74
N SER A 587 -13.49 -9.01 -23.59
CA SER A 587 -14.39 -10.05 -23.09
C SER A 587 -13.81 -10.72 -21.86
N GLY A 588 -14.65 -11.13 -20.92
CA GLY A 588 -14.26 -11.74 -19.64
C GLY A 588 -13.79 -10.74 -18.59
N GLY A 589 -14.02 -9.42 -18.84
CA GLY A 589 -13.63 -8.36 -17.90
C GLY A 589 -13.83 -6.97 -18.48
N ALA A 590 -13.28 -5.97 -17.81
CA ALA A 590 -13.30 -4.56 -18.21
C ALA A 590 -11.90 -3.97 -18.18
N LEU A 591 -11.58 -3.07 -19.13
CA LEU A 591 -10.30 -2.39 -19.23
C LEU A 591 -10.51 -0.88 -19.03
N THR A 592 -9.87 -0.30 -18.03
CA THR A 592 -9.91 1.13 -17.73
C THR A 592 -8.58 1.76 -18.09
N HIS A 593 -8.60 2.82 -18.91
CA HIS A 593 -7.39 3.59 -19.21
C HIS A 593 -6.92 4.35 -17.96
N LEU A 594 -5.63 4.26 -17.66
CA LEU A 594 -5.02 4.96 -16.52
C LEU A 594 -4.21 6.17 -16.99
N THR A 595 -3.13 5.94 -17.74
CA THR A 595 -2.28 6.98 -18.30
C THR A 595 -1.48 6.43 -19.49
N GLY A 596 -1.18 7.24 -20.50
CA GLY A 596 -0.39 6.83 -21.66
C GLY A 596 -0.90 5.52 -22.29
N ASN A 597 -0.10 4.48 -22.23
CA ASN A 597 -0.44 3.13 -22.69
C ASN A 597 -0.69 2.13 -21.55
N LEU A 598 -0.91 2.63 -20.33
CA LEU A 598 -1.16 1.84 -19.13
C LEU A 598 -2.66 1.76 -18.84
N TYR A 599 -3.13 0.56 -18.54
CA TYR A 599 -4.53 0.24 -18.28
C TYR A 599 -4.66 -0.61 -17.02
N LEU A 600 -5.81 -0.49 -16.34
CA LEU A 600 -6.25 -1.42 -15.30
C LEU A 600 -7.25 -2.39 -15.92
N LEU A 601 -6.94 -3.68 -15.88
CA LEU A 601 -7.86 -4.75 -16.23
C LEU A 601 -8.53 -5.27 -14.96
N GLU A 602 -9.86 -5.27 -14.95
CA GLU A 602 -10.68 -6.02 -14.00
C GLU A 602 -11.16 -7.29 -14.71
N ALA A 603 -10.67 -8.45 -14.31
CA ALA A 603 -11.08 -9.74 -14.83
C ALA A 603 -12.27 -10.29 -14.02
N ASP A 604 -13.36 -10.64 -14.73
CA ASP A 604 -14.58 -11.24 -14.20
C ASP A 604 -14.67 -12.74 -14.52
N GLU A 605 -13.82 -13.23 -15.41
CA GLU A 605 -13.76 -14.62 -15.85
C GLU A 605 -12.31 -15.11 -15.86
N ALA A 606 -12.12 -16.44 -15.75
CA ALA A 606 -10.80 -17.07 -15.79
C ALA A 606 -10.09 -16.94 -17.16
N THR A 607 -10.79 -16.49 -18.20
CA THR A 607 -10.20 -16.18 -19.50
C THR A 607 -10.64 -14.78 -19.92
N VAL A 608 -9.67 -13.91 -20.16
CA VAL A 608 -9.90 -12.56 -20.64
C VAL A 608 -9.27 -12.42 -22.02
N THR A 609 -9.99 -11.81 -22.96
CA THR A 609 -9.46 -11.46 -24.28
C THR A 609 -9.66 -9.97 -24.53
N ILE A 610 -8.58 -9.30 -24.93
CA ILE A 610 -8.55 -7.88 -25.32
C ILE A 610 -8.24 -7.85 -26.81
N GLU A 611 -9.10 -7.26 -27.64
CA GLU A 611 -8.78 -7.00 -29.06
C GLU A 611 -7.58 -6.07 -29.14
N ARG A 612 -6.66 -6.33 -30.08
CA ARG A 612 -5.47 -5.52 -30.33
C ARG A 612 -5.52 -4.97 -31.75
N GLN A 613 -5.27 -3.69 -31.91
CA GLN A 613 -5.21 -3.01 -33.18
C GLN A 613 -3.80 -2.46 -33.37
N LEU A 614 -3.03 -3.05 -34.27
CA LEU A 614 -1.71 -2.52 -34.65
C LEU A 614 -1.91 -1.34 -35.62
N GLU A 615 -1.11 -0.29 -35.46
CA GLU A 615 -1.06 0.78 -36.45
C GLU A 615 -0.55 0.17 -37.77
N LYS A 616 -1.24 0.46 -38.86
CA LYS A 616 -0.75 0.06 -40.17
C LYS A 616 0.46 0.95 -40.52
N GLU A 617 1.62 0.32 -40.72
CA GLU A 617 2.80 0.99 -41.27
C GLU A 617 2.51 1.77 -42.59
#